data_be2c5b8d27d6af136bc426491c0087af
#
_entry.id   be2c5b8d27d6af136bc426491c0087af
#
_cell.length_a   1.000
_cell.length_b   1.000
_cell.length_c   1.000
_cell.angle_alpha   90.00
_cell.angle_beta   90.00
_cell.angle_gamma   90.00
#
_symmetry.space_group_name_H-M   'P 1'
#
loop_
_entity.id
_entity.type
_entity.pdbx_description
1 polymer ?
#
loop_
_entity_poly.entity_id
_entity_poly.type
_entity_poly.pdbx_seq_one_letter_code
_entity_poly.pdbx_strand_id
1 'polypeptide(L)'
;MIDILVAGGGPAGLAAAIRAAQAGLEAVVVEPRPAPVDKACGEGIMPGGLAALHRLGVRPAGHPLRGIRYTDGRRSAEAAFRGAYGLGVRRTELHADLHARAEALGVRIVEGKVREVRQGRDTVTAAGLTARWLIAADGLHSPLRRTLGLDRPVPGPGRYGLRRHYRLAPWTDLVEVHWSPYGEAYVTPVGERLVGVAVLSRDRRPYEDHLAAFPALAARLTGPDATPVRGAGPLRQRASAPRAGRVLLVGDAAGYTDALTGEGIALAVATATAAVDCLAAGRPEDYPARWTRATRRYRLLTQALLGVADRPGARRLVVAAAHRAPALFRTAVRALQ
;
A
#
# COMPACT_ATOMS: atom_id res chain seq x y z
N MET A 1 -27.83 5.41 14.71
CA MET A 1 -27.66 4.47 13.56
C MET A 1 -26.29 4.73 12.98
N ILE A 2 -25.49 3.70 12.83
CA ILE A 2 -24.12 3.81 12.29
C ILE A 2 -24.15 4.50 10.93
N ASP A 3 -23.33 5.55 10.73
CA ASP A 3 -23.20 6.19 9.42
C ASP A 3 -22.36 5.37 8.47
N ILE A 4 -21.22 4.87 8.93
CA ILE A 4 -20.27 4.12 8.11
C ILE A 4 -19.84 2.83 8.82
N LEU A 5 -20.13 1.70 8.20
CA LEU A 5 -19.54 0.41 8.56
C LEU A 5 -18.30 0.20 7.70
N VAL A 6 -17.16 -0.15 8.30
CA VAL A 6 -15.88 -0.38 7.60
C VAL A 6 -15.52 -1.85 7.69
N ALA A 7 -15.41 -2.52 6.56
CA ALA A 7 -15.00 -3.91 6.48
C ALA A 7 -13.48 -4.01 6.27
N GLY A 8 -12.75 -4.34 7.32
CA GLY A 8 -11.29 -4.48 7.34
C GLY A 8 -10.58 -3.32 8.06
N GLY A 9 -9.78 -3.66 9.06
CA GLY A 9 -8.98 -2.74 9.90
C GLY A 9 -7.54 -2.53 9.38
N GLY A 10 -7.28 -2.69 8.08
CA GLY A 10 -6.00 -2.31 7.48
C GLY A 10 -5.86 -0.78 7.34
N PRO A 11 -4.73 -0.26 6.76
CA PRO A 11 -4.52 1.19 6.64
C PRO A 11 -5.65 1.94 5.94
N ALA A 12 -6.27 1.34 4.92
CA ALA A 12 -7.39 1.97 4.22
C ALA A 12 -8.64 2.07 5.11
N GLY A 13 -8.95 1.00 5.85
CA GLY A 13 -10.12 0.98 6.73
C GLY A 13 -9.95 1.88 7.94
N LEU A 14 -8.80 1.83 8.61
CA LEU A 14 -8.50 2.73 9.74
C LEU A 14 -8.45 4.20 9.28
N ALA A 15 -7.86 4.49 8.11
CA ALA A 15 -7.88 5.84 7.54
C ALA A 15 -9.31 6.32 7.25
N ALA A 16 -10.19 5.45 6.73
CA ALA A 16 -11.59 5.77 6.51
C ALA A 16 -12.31 6.07 7.83
N ALA A 17 -12.12 5.23 8.85
CA ALA A 17 -12.75 5.40 10.14
C ALA A 17 -12.26 6.67 10.87
N ILE A 18 -10.96 6.95 10.85
CA ILE A 18 -10.37 8.19 11.39
C ILE A 18 -10.98 9.40 10.68
N ARG A 19 -11.02 9.37 9.34
CA ARG A 19 -11.57 10.48 8.56
C ARG A 19 -13.08 10.67 8.80
N ALA A 20 -13.84 9.58 8.99
CA ALA A 20 -15.25 9.63 9.34
C ALA A 20 -15.46 10.33 10.70
N ALA A 21 -14.72 9.92 11.72
CA ALA A 21 -14.77 10.54 13.03
C ALA A 21 -14.39 12.04 12.98
N GLN A 22 -13.34 12.42 12.20
CA GLN A 22 -12.98 13.82 11.96
C GLN A 22 -14.10 14.62 11.26
N ALA A 23 -14.97 13.96 10.48
CA ALA A 23 -16.10 14.57 9.81
C ALA A 23 -17.40 14.54 10.65
N GLY A 24 -17.34 14.08 11.91
CA GLY A 24 -18.49 13.97 12.80
C GLY A 24 -19.44 12.80 12.45
N LEU A 25 -18.97 11.80 11.71
CA LEU A 25 -19.73 10.61 11.34
C LEU A 25 -19.39 9.44 12.26
N GLU A 26 -20.41 8.71 12.70
CA GLU A 26 -20.24 7.48 13.47
C GLU A 26 -19.70 6.35 12.57
N ALA A 27 -18.51 5.83 12.91
CA ALA A 27 -17.89 4.74 12.18
C ALA A 27 -17.65 3.52 13.09
N VAL A 28 -17.88 2.33 12.54
CA VAL A 28 -17.57 1.04 13.19
C VAL A 28 -16.70 0.22 12.23
N VAL A 29 -15.55 -0.25 12.71
CA VAL A 29 -14.62 -1.10 11.95
C VAL A 29 -14.83 -2.56 12.37
N VAL A 30 -14.93 -3.45 11.37
CA VAL A 30 -14.97 -4.91 11.59
C VAL A 30 -13.69 -5.51 11.04
N GLU A 31 -12.82 -6.05 11.91
CA GLU A 31 -11.54 -6.69 11.57
C GLU A 31 -11.41 -8.05 12.27
N PRO A 32 -11.10 -9.13 11.53
CA PRO A 32 -11.02 -10.47 12.13
C PRO A 32 -9.71 -10.77 12.88
N ARG A 33 -8.73 -9.91 12.82
CA ARG A 33 -7.39 -10.16 13.40
C ARG A 33 -7.10 -9.17 14.51
N PRO A 34 -6.41 -9.60 15.58
CA PRO A 34 -5.95 -8.68 16.61
C PRO A 34 -4.92 -7.69 16.03
N ALA A 35 -4.89 -6.49 16.59
CA ALA A 35 -3.86 -5.50 16.29
C ALA A 35 -2.55 -5.85 17.03
N PRO A 36 -1.37 -5.55 16.45
CA PRO A 36 -1.16 -4.98 15.10
C PRO A 36 -1.16 -6.05 14.00
N VAL A 37 -1.80 -5.75 12.88
CA VAL A 37 -1.88 -6.66 11.73
C VAL A 37 -0.63 -6.58 10.86
N ASP A 38 0.15 -7.67 10.80
CA ASP A 38 1.31 -7.80 9.91
C ASP A 38 0.92 -8.34 8.52
N LYS A 39 1.38 -7.65 7.47
CA LYS A 39 1.26 -8.05 6.06
C LYS A 39 2.54 -7.70 5.31
N ALA A 40 2.83 -8.43 4.22
CA ALA A 40 3.92 -8.07 3.32
C ALA A 40 3.72 -6.63 2.81
N CYS A 41 4.76 -5.81 2.94
CA CYS A 41 4.79 -4.40 2.59
C CYS A 41 6.24 -3.98 2.33
N GLY A 42 6.47 -3.04 1.41
CA GLY A 42 7.78 -2.42 1.18
C GLY A 42 8.17 -1.40 2.26
N GLU A 43 7.22 -1.00 3.11
CA GLU A 43 7.43 -0.20 4.33
C GLU A 43 8.05 1.19 4.13
N GLY A 44 8.26 1.60 2.87
CA GLY A 44 8.63 2.97 2.52
C GLY A 44 7.38 3.81 2.23
N ILE A 45 7.20 4.90 2.98
CA ILE A 45 6.12 5.87 2.77
C ILE A 45 6.72 7.10 2.12
N MET A 46 6.29 7.41 0.90
CA MET A 46 6.72 8.59 0.17
C MET A 46 6.19 9.88 0.83
N PRO A 47 6.82 11.05 0.59
CA PRO A 47 6.46 12.30 1.26
C PRO A 47 4.96 12.65 1.20
N GLY A 48 4.31 12.48 0.04
CA GLY A 48 2.86 12.72 -0.10
C GLY A 48 1.99 11.80 0.77
N GLY A 49 2.40 10.53 0.91
CA GLY A 49 1.75 9.57 1.80
C GLY A 49 1.91 9.91 3.26
N LEU A 50 3.11 10.37 3.67
CA LEU A 50 3.38 10.82 5.03
C LEU A 50 2.56 12.07 5.37
N ALA A 51 2.50 13.04 4.48
CA ALA A 51 1.65 14.21 4.64
C ALA A 51 0.16 13.86 4.77
N ALA A 52 -0.31 12.83 4.04
CA ALA A 52 -1.69 12.36 4.16
C ALA A 52 -1.97 11.72 5.52
N LEU A 53 -1.04 10.93 6.07
CA LEU A 53 -1.13 10.39 7.44
C LEU A 53 -1.15 11.50 8.50
N HIS A 54 -0.31 12.52 8.35
CA HIS A 54 -0.27 13.66 9.27
C HIS A 54 -1.61 14.42 9.30
N ARG A 55 -2.32 14.54 8.16
CA ARG A 55 -3.67 15.15 8.13
C ARG A 55 -4.72 14.32 8.89
N LEU A 56 -4.52 13.02 9.01
CA LEU A 56 -5.34 12.15 9.87
C LEU A 56 -4.95 12.24 11.35
N GLY A 57 -3.87 12.97 11.68
CA GLY A 57 -3.31 13.03 13.03
C GLY A 57 -2.47 11.81 13.40
N VAL A 58 -1.99 11.06 12.41
CA VAL A 58 -1.12 9.89 12.59
C VAL A 58 0.33 10.30 12.29
N ARG A 59 1.22 10.13 13.27
CA ARG A 59 2.64 10.52 13.19
C ARG A 59 3.52 9.34 13.57
N PRO A 60 3.70 8.35 12.68
CA PRO A 60 4.46 7.16 13.00
C PRO A 60 5.94 7.50 13.23
N ALA A 61 6.54 6.83 14.18
CA ALA A 61 7.99 6.81 14.34
C ALA A 61 8.59 5.90 13.27
N GLY A 62 9.76 6.27 12.75
CA GLY A 62 10.44 5.48 11.72
C GLY A 62 11.75 6.13 11.27
N HIS A 63 12.36 5.54 10.24
CA HIS A 63 13.60 6.05 9.68
C HIS A 63 13.31 7.09 8.57
N PRO A 64 13.83 8.32 8.64
CA PRO A 64 13.64 9.32 7.60
C PRO A 64 14.26 8.88 6.27
N LEU A 65 13.49 8.94 5.18
CA LEU A 65 13.93 8.58 3.84
C LEU A 65 14.13 9.87 3.01
N ARG A 66 15.32 10.02 2.44
CA ARG A 66 15.68 11.22 1.67
C ARG A 66 15.49 11.08 0.15
N GLY A 67 15.23 9.88 -0.33
CA GLY A 67 15.08 9.63 -1.77
C GLY A 67 15.06 8.16 -2.13
N ILE A 68 15.28 7.88 -3.40
CA ILE A 68 15.29 6.53 -3.99
C ILE A 68 16.60 6.33 -4.77
N ARG A 69 17.21 5.17 -4.61
CA ARG A 69 18.35 4.69 -5.40
C ARG A 69 17.95 3.47 -6.20
N TYR A 70 18.19 3.49 -7.51
CA TYR A 70 18.17 2.29 -8.36
C TYR A 70 19.57 1.76 -8.55
N THR A 71 19.75 0.44 -8.48
CA THR A 71 21.05 -0.21 -8.70
C THR A 71 20.89 -1.58 -9.35
N ASP A 72 21.87 -1.97 -10.16
CA ASP A 72 22.02 -3.32 -10.73
C ASP A 72 23.28 -4.05 -10.16
N GLY A 73 23.86 -3.50 -9.09
CA GLY A 73 25.11 -3.98 -8.48
C GLY A 73 26.38 -3.44 -9.15
N ARG A 74 26.28 -2.85 -10.35
CA ARG A 74 27.42 -2.23 -11.09
C ARG A 74 27.22 -0.74 -11.27
N ARG A 75 25.99 -0.32 -11.52
CA ARG A 75 25.60 1.08 -11.76
C ARG A 75 24.54 1.47 -10.73
N SER A 76 24.46 2.76 -10.46
CA SER A 76 23.39 3.32 -9.64
C SER A 76 22.91 4.66 -10.20
N ALA A 77 21.67 5.01 -9.86
CA ALA A 77 21.09 6.32 -10.07
C ALA A 77 20.30 6.71 -8.83
N GLU A 78 20.45 7.95 -8.38
CA GLU A 78 19.81 8.47 -7.18
C GLU A 78 18.90 9.66 -7.52
N ALA A 79 17.79 9.73 -6.79
CA ALA A 79 16.91 10.87 -6.84
C ALA A 79 16.45 11.22 -5.42
N ALA A 80 16.88 12.39 -4.95
CA ALA A 80 16.43 12.94 -3.67
C ALA A 80 15.02 13.51 -3.77
N PHE A 81 14.27 13.39 -2.69
CA PHE A 81 13.01 14.12 -2.50
C PHE A 81 13.27 15.61 -2.34
N ARG A 82 12.34 16.47 -2.76
CA ARG A 82 12.49 17.93 -2.65
C ARG A 82 11.66 18.49 -1.49
N GLY A 83 12.31 19.20 -0.58
CA GLY A 83 11.63 19.97 0.48
C GLY A 83 10.85 19.16 1.51
N ALA A 84 10.92 17.81 1.42
CA ALA A 84 10.23 16.88 2.31
C ALA A 84 11.01 15.57 2.40
N TYR A 85 10.69 14.75 3.37
CA TYR A 85 11.23 13.41 3.52
C TYR A 85 10.09 12.38 3.50
N GLY A 86 10.41 11.16 3.08
CA GLY A 86 9.57 10.00 3.28
C GLY A 86 9.89 9.33 4.62
N LEU A 87 9.23 8.23 4.93
CA LEU A 87 9.45 7.49 6.16
C LEU A 87 9.50 5.99 5.89
N GLY A 88 10.56 5.34 6.34
CA GLY A 88 10.62 3.90 6.49
C GLY A 88 10.05 3.51 7.84
N VAL A 89 8.95 2.77 7.84
CA VAL A 89 8.27 2.38 9.07
C VAL A 89 7.73 0.96 8.95
N ARG A 90 7.95 0.16 9.97
CA ARG A 90 7.39 -1.19 10.01
C ARG A 90 5.88 -1.16 9.85
N ARG A 91 5.38 -2.10 9.06
CA ARG A 91 3.94 -2.21 8.80
C ARG A 91 3.11 -2.38 10.08
N THR A 92 3.68 -3.06 11.09
CA THR A 92 3.06 -3.25 12.40
C THR A 92 3.00 -1.97 13.21
N GLU A 93 4.07 -1.15 13.21
CA GLU A 93 4.12 0.14 13.89
C GLU A 93 3.10 1.11 13.28
N LEU A 94 3.12 1.27 11.94
CA LEU A 94 2.12 2.09 11.26
C LEU A 94 0.69 1.64 11.57
N HIS A 95 0.45 0.32 11.65
CA HIS A 95 -0.88 -0.17 11.98
C HIS A 95 -1.27 0.16 13.42
N ALA A 96 -0.35 0.00 14.37
CA ALA A 96 -0.58 0.33 15.77
C ALA A 96 -0.93 1.83 15.93
N ASP A 97 -0.20 2.71 15.26
CA ASP A 97 -0.47 4.16 15.31
C ASP A 97 -1.83 4.54 14.69
N LEU A 98 -2.18 3.93 13.57
CA LEU A 98 -3.50 4.12 12.95
C LEU A 98 -4.62 3.59 13.86
N HIS A 99 -4.42 2.44 14.49
CA HIS A 99 -5.38 1.82 15.41
C HIS A 99 -5.58 2.71 16.65
N ALA A 100 -4.49 3.09 17.30
CA ALA A 100 -4.54 3.98 18.48
C ALA A 100 -5.20 5.32 18.16
N ARG A 101 -4.93 5.89 16.96
CA ARG A 101 -5.58 7.13 16.53
C ARG A 101 -7.09 6.95 16.32
N ALA A 102 -7.53 5.83 15.76
CA ALA A 102 -8.95 5.55 15.58
C ALA A 102 -9.64 5.42 16.94
N GLU A 103 -9.06 4.68 17.88
CA GLU A 103 -9.56 4.54 19.25
C GLU A 103 -9.63 5.88 19.99
N ALA A 104 -8.60 6.71 19.88
CA ALA A 104 -8.55 8.04 20.49
C ALA A 104 -9.63 8.99 19.94
N LEU A 105 -10.18 8.72 18.76
CA LEU A 105 -11.33 9.42 18.19
C LEU A 105 -12.68 8.76 18.51
N GLY A 106 -12.69 7.74 19.36
CA GLY A 106 -13.91 7.03 19.75
C GLY A 106 -14.44 6.06 18.69
N VAL A 107 -13.64 5.71 17.68
CA VAL A 107 -14.04 4.71 16.68
C VAL A 107 -14.13 3.33 17.35
N ARG A 108 -15.28 2.69 17.23
CA ARG A 108 -15.48 1.33 17.72
C ARG A 108 -14.88 0.33 16.72
N ILE A 109 -13.96 -0.51 17.18
CA ILE A 109 -13.37 -1.60 16.41
C ILE A 109 -13.86 -2.91 17.01
N VAL A 110 -14.51 -3.74 16.20
CA VAL A 110 -15.08 -5.00 16.63
C VAL A 110 -14.41 -6.17 15.91
N GLU A 111 -14.16 -7.23 16.65
CA GLU A 111 -13.67 -8.47 16.05
C GLU A 111 -14.77 -9.11 15.21
N GLY A 112 -14.42 -9.51 13.99
CA GLY A 112 -15.35 -10.15 13.09
C GLY A 112 -14.91 -10.09 11.64
N LYS A 113 -15.63 -10.80 10.77
CA LYS A 113 -15.38 -10.84 9.34
C LYS A 113 -16.65 -10.55 8.57
N VAL A 114 -16.61 -9.54 7.73
CA VAL A 114 -17.70 -9.26 6.77
C VAL A 114 -17.58 -10.25 5.61
N ARG A 115 -18.58 -11.13 5.50
CA ARG A 115 -18.67 -12.14 4.42
C ARG A 115 -19.77 -11.81 3.43
N GLU A 116 -20.89 -11.35 3.94
CA GLU A 116 -22.10 -11.03 3.19
C GLU A 116 -22.52 -9.61 3.45
N VAL A 117 -23.13 -9.01 2.45
CA VAL A 117 -23.66 -7.65 2.49
C VAL A 117 -25.06 -7.67 1.92
N ARG A 118 -26.01 -7.19 2.69
CA ARG A 118 -27.40 -6.97 2.23
C ARG A 118 -27.63 -5.47 2.12
N GLN A 119 -28.02 -5.02 0.95
CA GLN A 119 -28.28 -3.61 0.68
C GLN A 119 -29.80 -3.39 0.59
N GLY A 120 -30.30 -2.48 1.40
CA GLY A 120 -31.65 -1.93 1.31
C GLY A 120 -31.63 -0.57 0.58
N ARG A 121 -32.79 0.09 0.57
CA ARG A 121 -32.92 1.43 -0.03
C ARG A 121 -32.01 2.45 0.66
N ASP A 122 -32.01 2.48 1.99
CA ASP A 122 -31.35 3.53 2.79
C ASP A 122 -30.28 3.00 3.74
N THR A 123 -30.11 1.68 3.82
CA THR A 123 -29.17 1.03 4.73
C THR A 123 -28.44 -0.13 4.07
N VAL A 124 -27.35 -0.52 4.70
CA VAL A 124 -26.60 -1.73 4.39
C VAL A 124 -26.39 -2.52 5.69
N THR A 125 -26.58 -3.84 5.63
CA THR A 125 -26.37 -4.73 6.77
C THR A 125 -25.25 -5.72 6.46
N ALA A 126 -24.28 -5.81 7.36
CA ALA A 126 -23.16 -6.73 7.26
C ALA A 126 -22.61 -7.04 8.66
N ALA A 127 -22.13 -8.28 8.90
CA ALA A 127 -21.62 -8.74 10.19
C ALA A 127 -22.58 -8.46 11.37
N GLY A 128 -23.91 -8.58 11.16
CA GLY A 128 -24.94 -8.31 12.19
C GLY A 128 -25.14 -6.82 12.51
N LEU A 129 -24.46 -5.91 11.83
CA LEU A 129 -24.56 -4.46 12.04
C LEU A 129 -25.27 -3.80 10.84
N THR A 130 -26.07 -2.76 11.12
CA THR A 130 -26.77 -1.96 10.12
C THR A 130 -26.23 -0.53 10.13
N ALA A 131 -25.86 -0.04 8.94
CA ALA A 131 -25.31 1.29 8.73
C ALA A 131 -25.93 1.96 7.49
N ARG A 132 -25.72 3.26 7.32
CA ARG A 132 -26.11 3.98 6.10
C ARG A 132 -25.24 3.59 4.91
N TRP A 133 -23.94 3.39 5.15
CA TRP A 133 -22.94 3.08 4.13
C TRP A 133 -21.97 2.00 4.59
N LEU A 134 -21.42 1.25 3.66
CA LEU A 134 -20.32 0.32 3.91
C LEU A 134 -19.10 0.73 3.10
N ILE A 135 -17.94 0.82 3.76
CA ILE A 135 -16.63 0.95 3.12
C ILE A 135 -15.96 -0.42 3.14
N ALA A 136 -15.76 -1.00 1.95
CA ALA A 136 -15.02 -2.24 1.77
C ALA A 136 -13.52 -1.93 1.69
N ALA A 137 -12.80 -2.25 2.77
CA ALA A 137 -11.35 -2.10 2.95
C ALA A 137 -10.68 -3.47 3.24
N ASP A 138 -11.27 -4.54 2.74
CA ASP A 138 -10.93 -5.94 3.01
C ASP A 138 -9.70 -6.45 2.22
N GLY A 139 -9.00 -5.54 1.54
CA GLY A 139 -7.66 -5.71 1.02
C GLY A 139 -7.59 -6.38 -0.36
N LEU A 140 -6.38 -6.86 -0.70
CA LEU A 140 -5.99 -7.27 -2.04
C LEU A 140 -6.94 -8.30 -2.68
N HIS A 141 -7.32 -9.32 -1.92
CA HIS A 141 -8.19 -10.40 -2.39
C HIS A 141 -9.66 -10.21 -1.95
N SER A 142 -10.12 -8.98 -1.91
CA SER A 142 -11.42 -8.57 -1.42
C SER A 142 -12.56 -9.57 -1.71
N PRO A 143 -13.09 -10.28 -0.71
CA PRO A 143 -14.31 -11.05 -0.84
C PRO A 143 -15.49 -10.17 -1.27
N LEU A 144 -15.58 -8.96 -0.71
CA LEU A 144 -16.68 -8.04 -1.01
C LEU A 144 -16.67 -7.58 -2.46
N ARG A 145 -15.49 -7.31 -3.05
CA ARG A 145 -15.40 -7.02 -4.48
C ARG A 145 -16.00 -8.15 -5.33
N ARG A 146 -15.72 -9.42 -4.98
CA ARG A 146 -16.28 -10.59 -5.67
C ARG A 146 -17.78 -10.74 -5.45
N THR A 147 -18.25 -10.67 -4.22
CA THR A 147 -19.67 -10.81 -3.87
C THR A 147 -20.54 -9.74 -4.53
N LEU A 148 -19.99 -8.53 -4.72
CA LEU A 148 -20.67 -7.42 -5.39
C LEU A 148 -20.59 -7.50 -6.93
N GLY A 149 -20.00 -8.54 -7.52
CA GLY A 149 -19.85 -8.68 -8.97
C GLY A 149 -18.90 -7.66 -9.61
N LEU A 150 -18.07 -6.99 -8.80
CA LEU A 150 -17.15 -5.96 -9.25
C LEU A 150 -15.77 -6.50 -9.65
N ASP A 151 -15.46 -7.74 -9.31
CA ASP A 151 -14.17 -8.34 -9.63
C ASP A 151 -14.02 -8.56 -11.14
N ARG A 152 -12.82 -8.29 -11.66
CA ARG A 152 -12.51 -8.47 -13.09
C ARG A 152 -11.25 -9.31 -13.25
N PRO A 153 -11.24 -10.23 -14.20
CA PRO A 153 -10.05 -11.02 -14.55
C PRO A 153 -8.87 -10.11 -14.89
N VAL A 154 -7.70 -10.55 -14.47
CA VAL A 154 -6.42 -9.91 -14.81
C VAL A 154 -5.64 -10.87 -15.70
N PRO A 155 -5.39 -10.51 -16.97
CA PRO A 155 -4.63 -11.37 -17.86
C PRO A 155 -3.16 -11.44 -17.50
N GLY A 156 -2.52 -12.54 -17.85
CA GLY A 156 -1.10 -12.79 -17.68
C GLY A 156 -0.69 -13.35 -16.33
N PRO A 157 0.59 -13.71 -16.17
CA PRO A 157 1.12 -14.25 -14.93
C PRO A 157 1.11 -13.20 -13.82
N GLY A 158 0.71 -13.61 -12.62
CA GLY A 158 0.73 -12.76 -11.44
C GLY A 158 2.16 -12.41 -10.99
N ARG A 159 2.31 -11.30 -10.31
CA ARG A 159 3.51 -10.98 -9.55
C ARG A 159 3.23 -11.17 -8.06
N TYR A 160 4.29 -11.51 -7.32
CA TYR A 160 4.24 -11.80 -5.89
C TYR A 160 5.28 -10.96 -5.18
N GLY A 161 4.98 -10.57 -3.96
CA GLY A 161 5.92 -9.89 -3.08
C GLY A 161 6.21 -10.74 -1.86
N LEU A 162 7.49 -10.84 -1.48
CA LEU A 162 7.96 -11.47 -0.25
C LEU A 162 8.73 -10.43 0.55
N ARG A 163 8.58 -10.40 1.88
CA ARG A 163 9.29 -9.46 2.75
C ARG A 163 9.85 -10.15 3.98
N ARG A 164 11.09 -9.77 4.37
CA ARG A 164 11.75 -10.12 5.63
C ARG A 164 12.47 -8.89 6.19
N HIS A 165 12.71 -8.86 7.49
CA HIS A 165 13.56 -7.86 8.13
C HIS A 165 14.87 -8.49 8.63
N TYR A 166 15.91 -7.64 8.69
CA TYR A 166 17.24 -7.99 9.19
C TYR A 166 17.65 -7.02 10.30
N ARG A 167 18.22 -7.55 11.39
CA ARG A 167 18.76 -6.76 12.50
C ARG A 167 20.13 -6.23 12.11
N LEU A 168 20.14 -5.06 11.50
CA LEU A 168 21.37 -4.44 11.08
C LEU A 168 21.13 -2.93 10.93
N ALA A 169 22.18 -2.12 11.20
CA ALA A 169 22.08 -0.68 11.02
C ALA A 169 21.94 -0.36 9.52
N PRO A 170 21.01 0.54 9.14
CA PRO A 170 20.91 1.00 7.78
C PRO A 170 22.22 1.63 7.29
N TRP A 171 22.57 1.34 6.06
CA TRP A 171 23.76 1.91 5.40
C TRP A 171 23.44 3.10 4.48
N THR A 172 22.18 3.50 4.46
CA THR A 172 21.67 4.59 3.62
C THR A 172 20.36 5.12 4.15
N ASP A 173 20.03 6.38 3.85
CA ASP A 173 18.72 7.00 4.09
C ASP A 173 17.84 6.98 2.84
N LEU A 174 18.14 6.10 1.88
CA LEU A 174 17.38 5.96 0.64
C LEU A 174 16.63 4.63 0.64
N VAL A 175 15.48 4.58 -0.03
CA VAL A 175 14.94 3.30 -0.49
C VAL A 175 15.82 2.82 -1.65
N GLU A 176 16.51 1.70 -1.49
CA GLU A 176 17.25 1.10 -2.59
C GLU A 176 16.36 0.11 -3.35
N VAL A 177 16.34 0.22 -4.67
CA VAL A 177 15.70 -0.74 -5.57
C VAL A 177 16.79 -1.43 -6.39
N HIS A 178 17.05 -2.67 -6.04
CA HIS A 178 18.00 -3.54 -6.73
C HIS A 178 17.29 -4.24 -7.87
N TRP A 179 17.81 -4.11 -9.07
CA TRP A 179 17.25 -4.69 -10.29
C TRP A 179 18.04 -5.93 -10.72
N SER A 180 17.33 -7.03 -11.02
CA SER A 180 17.90 -8.25 -11.59
C SER A 180 17.07 -8.72 -12.79
N PRO A 181 17.56 -9.68 -13.60
CA PRO A 181 16.76 -10.29 -14.66
C PRO A 181 15.48 -10.97 -14.18
N TYR A 182 15.40 -11.34 -12.91
CA TYR A 182 14.33 -12.16 -12.34
C TYR A 182 13.30 -11.38 -11.49
N GLY A 183 13.66 -10.17 -11.10
CA GLY A 183 12.78 -9.34 -10.24
C GLY A 183 13.48 -8.12 -9.70
N GLU A 184 12.85 -7.47 -8.75
CA GLU A 184 13.37 -6.33 -8.01
C GLU A 184 13.40 -6.63 -6.51
N ALA A 185 14.47 -6.19 -5.82
CA ALA A 185 14.55 -6.19 -4.37
C ALA A 185 14.56 -4.76 -3.84
N TYR A 186 13.73 -4.48 -2.87
CA TYR A 186 13.60 -3.18 -2.20
C TYR A 186 14.23 -3.28 -0.83
N VAL A 187 15.15 -2.38 -0.54
CA VAL A 187 15.76 -2.23 0.78
C VAL A 187 15.24 -0.95 1.39
N THR A 188 14.57 -1.06 2.52
CA THR A 188 13.98 0.08 3.22
C THR A 188 14.52 0.11 4.65
N PRO A 189 15.27 1.16 5.06
CA PRO A 189 15.52 1.44 6.46
C PRO A 189 14.21 1.65 7.20
N VAL A 190 13.96 0.91 8.28
CA VAL A 190 12.69 1.01 9.06
C VAL A 190 12.93 1.28 10.54
N GLY A 191 14.17 1.48 10.93
CA GLY A 191 14.59 1.80 12.28
C GLY A 191 16.10 1.95 12.35
N GLU A 192 16.64 2.35 13.51
CA GLU A 192 18.08 2.56 13.71
C GLU A 192 18.91 1.28 13.50
N ARG A 193 18.36 0.12 13.81
CA ARG A 193 19.00 -1.19 13.70
C ARG A 193 18.12 -2.21 13.01
N LEU A 194 17.33 -1.76 12.04
CA LEU A 194 16.40 -2.63 11.32
C LEU A 194 16.24 -2.20 9.87
N VAL A 195 16.42 -3.17 8.97
CA VAL A 195 16.25 -3.01 7.53
C VAL A 195 15.20 -4.00 7.04
N GLY A 196 14.21 -3.52 6.31
CA GLY A 196 13.25 -4.33 5.57
C GLY A 196 13.77 -4.64 4.17
N VAL A 197 13.65 -5.90 3.75
CA VAL A 197 13.96 -6.31 2.36
C VAL A 197 12.72 -6.99 1.77
N ALA A 198 12.18 -6.37 0.72
CA ALA A 198 11.06 -6.92 -0.03
C ALA A 198 11.49 -7.30 -1.44
N VAL A 199 11.09 -8.48 -1.91
CA VAL A 199 11.37 -8.95 -3.28
C VAL A 199 10.08 -9.03 -4.05
N LEU A 200 10.07 -8.51 -5.28
CA LEU A 200 8.97 -8.64 -6.22
C LEU A 200 9.39 -9.51 -7.41
N SER A 201 8.64 -10.58 -7.66
CA SER A 201 8.93 -11.52 -8.74
C SER A 201 7.65 -12.14 -9.32
N ARG A 202 7.75 -12.71 -10.51
CA ARG A 202 6.73 -13.60 -11.10
C ARG A 202 6.92 -15.04 -10.68
N ASP A 203 8.13 -15.41 -10.28
CA ASP A 203 8.46 -16.76 -9.84
C ASP A 203 7.96 -16.99 -8.41
N ARG A 204 7.50 -18.20 -8.17
CA ARG A 204 7.08 -18.67 -6.84
C ARG A 204 8.19 -19.56 -6.26
N ARG A 205 9.21 -18.91 -5.70
CA ARG A 205 10.36 -19.57 -5.07
C ARG A 205 10.46 -19.16 -3.60
N PRO A 206 11.21 -19.89 -2.78
CA PRO A 206 11.60 -19.44 -1.47
C PRO A 206 12.27 -18.05 -1.50
N TYR A 207 12.19 -17.32 -0.40
CA TYR A 207 12.75 -15.97 -0.32
C TYR A 207 14.26 -15.95 -0.55
N GLU A 208 14.97 -16.94 -0.04
CA GLU A 208 16.41 -17.11 -0.15
C GLU A 208 16.86 -17.27 -1.63
N ASP A 209 16.11 -18.05 -2.40
CA ASP A 209 16.37 -18.26 -3.82
C ASP A 209 16.20 -16.95 -4.62
N HIS A 210 15.22 -16.13 -4.22
CA HIS A 210 15.08 -14.80 -4.81
C HIS A 210 16.22 -13.88 -4.43
N LEU A 211 16.65 -13.91 -3.16
CA LEU A 211 17.75 -13.07 -2.66
C LEU A 211 19.08 -13.40 -3.33
N ALA A 212 19.31 -14.67 -3.68
CA ALA A 212 20.50 -15.12 -4.42
C ALA A 212 20.64 -14.44 -5.80
N ALA A 213 19.56 -13.93 -6.38
CA ALA A 213 19.61 -13.13 -7.61
C ALA A 213 20.20 -11.71 -7.43
N PHE A 214 20.50 -11.32 -6.18
CA PHE A 214 21.02 -10.01 -5.79
C PHE A 214 22.30 -10.17 -4.94
N PRO A 215 23.42 -10.72 -5.47
CA PRO A 215 24.58 -11.08 -4.66
C PRO A 215 25.21 -9.90 -3.92
N ALA A 216 25.24 -8.72 -4.53
CA ALA A 216 25.75 -7.51 -3.88
C ALA A 216 24.88 -7.06 -2.69
N LEU A 217 23.58 -7.29 -2.75
CA LEU A 217 22.66 -7.06 -1.62
C LEU A 217 22.85 -8.16 -0.56
N ALA A 218 22.84 -9.43 -0.97
CA ALA A 218 22.97 -10.56 -0.06
C ALA A 218 24.23 -10.46 0.80
N ALA A 219 25.37 -10.04 0.21
CA ALA A 219 26.63 -9.81 0.92
C ALA A 219 26.57 -8.70 1.99
N ARG A 220 25.61 -7.77 1.89
CA ARG A 220 25.40 -6.69 2.88
C ARG A 220 24.49 -7.09 4.02
N LEU A 221 23.68 -8.13 3.85
CA LEU A 221 22.72 -8.61 4.85
C LEU A 221 23.40 -9.54 5.86
N THR A 222 24.36 -8.99 6.61
CA THR A 222 25.17 -9.73 7.60
C THR A 222 24.48 -9.91 8.96
N GLY A 223 23.39 -9.18 9.20
CA GLY A 223 22.61 -9.27 10.44
C GLY A 223 21.65 -10.46 10.43
N PRO A 224 21.27 -10.97 11.62
CA PRO A 224 20.31 -12.08 11.72
C PRO A 224 18.91 -11.66 11.26
N ASP A 225 18.12 -12.65 10.83
CA ASP A 225 16.71 -12.49 10.52
C ASP A 225 15.96 -11.94 11.75
N ALA A 226 15.20 -10.88 11.56
CA ALA A 226 14.41 -10.25 12.61
C ALA A 226 12.95 -10.70 12.62
N THR A 227 12.45 -11.16 11.46
CA THR A 227 11.06 -11.60 11.29
C THR A 227 10.95 -12.76 10.31
N PRO A 228 9.89 -13.59 10.42
CA PRO A 228 9.59 -14.57 9.38
C PRO A 228 9.26 -13.86 8.05
N VAL A 229 9.40 -14.59 6.95
CA VAL A 229 8.98 -14.14 5.62
C VAL A 229 7.47 -13.96 5.59
N ARG A 230 7.02 -12.83 5.04
CA ARG A 230 5.62 -12.56 4.72
C ARG A 230 5.46 -12.41 3.21
N GLY A 231 4.41 -13.02 2.67
CA GLY A 231 4.10 -13.00 1.25
C GLY A 231 2.77 -12.32 0.93
N ALA A 232 2.67 -11.75 -0.26
CA ALA A 232 1.42 -11.25 -0.85
C ALA A 232 1.40 -11.52 -2.35
N GLY A 233 0.22 -11.84 -2.88
CA GLY A 233 0.00 -11.97 -4.31
C GLY A 233 -1.04 -13.05 -4.68
N PRO A 234 -1.44 -13.10 -5.95
CA PRO A 234 -0.98 -12.23 -7.04
C PRO A 234 -1.37 -10.76 -6.79
N LEU A 235 -0.42 -9.85 -7.03
CA LEU A 235 -0.58 -8.44 -6.65
C LEU A 235 -1.64 -7.71 -7.47
N ARG A 236 -1.65 -7.92 -8.79
CA ARG A 236 -2.56 -7.21 -9.67
C ARG A 236 -4.00 -7.65 -9.47
N GLN A 237 -4.86 -6.68 -9.16
CA GLN A 237 -6.29 -6.88 -8.96
C GLN A 237 -7.06 -5.78 -9.70
N ARG A 238 -8.26 -6.09 -10.21
CA ARG A 238 -9.10 -5.13 -10.94
C ARG A 238 -10.53 -5.15 -10.43
N ALA A 239 -11.06 -3.97 -10.16
CA ALA A 239 -12.50 -3.76 -10.00
C ALA A 239 -13.07 -3.07 -11.25
N SER A 240 -14.33 -3.40 -11.60
CA SER A 240 -15.04 -2.70 -12.68
C SER A 240 -15.46 -1.30 -12.28
N ALA A 241 -15.76 -1.11 -11.00
CA ALA A 241 -16.12 0.17 -10.41
C ALA A 241 -15.68 0.21 -8.94
N PRO A 242 -15.40 1.39 -8.37
CA PRO A 242 -15.08 1.51 -6.95
C PRO A 242 -16.31 1.61 -6.05
N ARG A 243 -17.53 1.49 -6.62
CA ARG A 243 -18.81 1.57 -5.88
C ARG A 243 -19.86 0.64 -6.48
N ALA A 244 -20.66 0.03 -5.60
CA ALA A 244 -21.90 -0.68 -5.95
C ALA A 244 -22.98 -0.35 -4.92
N GLY A 245 -24.01 0.40 -5.33
CA GLY A 245 -25.08 0.83 -4.42
C GLY A 245 -24.52 1.63 -3.23
N ARG A 246 -24.73 1.09 -2.03
CA ARG A 246 -24.28 1.68 -0.75
C ARG A 246 -22.91 1.17 -0.28
N VAL A 247 -22.16 0.48 -1.13
CA VAL A 247 -20.82 -0.02 -0.83
C VAL A 247 -19.78 0.71 -1.65
N LEU A 248 -18.79 1.29 -0.97
CA LEU A 248 -17.62 1.94 -1.58
C LEU A 248 -16.36 1.11 -1.31
N LEU A 249 -15.58 0.79 -2.34
CA LEU A 249 -14.33 0.06 -2.20
C LEU A 249 -13.17 1.05 -2.08
N VAL A 250 -12.26 0.82 -1.13
CA VAL A 250 -11.08 1.67 -0.90
C VAL A 250 -9.78 0.84 -0.84
N GLY A 251 -8.65 1.49 -1.07
CA GLY A 251 -7.35 0.82 -1.08
C GLY A 251 -7.31 -0.34 -2.08
N ASP A 252 -6.66 -1.42 -1.70
CA ASP A 252 -6.46 -2.60 -2.56
C ASP A 252 -7.78 -3.32 -2.90
N ALA A 253 -8.83 -3.15 -2.10
CA ALA A 253 -10.15 -3.69 -2.39
C ALA A 253 -10.75 -3.07 -3.67
N ALA A 254 -10.46 -1.81 -3.95
CA ALA A 254 -10.88 -1.11 -5.17
C ALA A 254 -10.01 -1.44 -6.40
N GLY A 255 -9.01 -2.31 -6.23
CA GLY A 255 -8.04 -2.71 -7.25
C GLY A 255 -6.63 -2.26 -6.93
N TYR A 256 -5.66 -3.04 -7.40
CA TYR A 256 -4.24 -2.81 -7.19
C TYR A 256 -3.45 -3.10 -8.45
N THR A 257 -2.53 -2.24 -8.83
CA THR A 257 -1.73 -2.43 -10.05
C THR A 257 -0.48 -3.25 -9.76
N ASP A 258 0.38 -2.76 -8.88
CA ASP A 258 1.60 -3.45 -8.44
C ASP A 258 2.26 -2.68 -7.28
N ALA A 259 3.21 -3.31 -6.58
CA ALA A 259 3.96 -2.69 -5.49
C ALA A 259 5.20 -1.89 -5.97
N LEU A 260 5.46 -1.87 -7.27
CA LEU A 260 6.71 -1.37 -7.88
C LEU A 260 7.05 0.09 -7.51
N THR A 261 6.05 0.95 -7.33
CA THR A 261 6.25 2.37 -7.00
C THR A 261 6.16 2.69 -5.50
N GLY A 262 5.80 1.71 -4.67
CA GLY A 262 5.74 1.87 -3.20
C GLY A 262 4.59 2.77 -2.69
N GLU A 263 3.57 3.09 -3.50
CA GLU A 263 2.51 4.05 -3.14
C GLU A 263 1.26 3.42 -2.50
N GLY A 264 1.26 2.12 -2.19
CA GLY A 264 0.06 1.41 -1.71
C GLY A 264 -0.58 2.06 -0.46
N ILE A 265 0.23 2.52 0.50
CA ILE A 265 -0.27 3.18 1.73
C ILE A 265 -0.84 4.57 1.40
N ALA A 266 -0.16 5.34 0.56
CA ALA A 266 -0.64 6.66 0.13
C ALA A 266 -2.00 6.57 -0.57
N LEU A 267 -2.17 5.59 -1.46
CA LEU A 267 -3.43 5.33 -2.16
C LEU A 267 -4.53 4.84 -1.21
N ALA A 268 -4.17 4.00 -0.23
CA ALA A 268 -5.10 3.55 0.79
C ALA A 268 -5.71 4.73 1.54
N VAL A 269 -4.87 5.66 2.01
CA VAL A 269 -5.30 6.89 2.70
C VAL A 269 -6.08 7.81 1.77
N ALA A 270 -5.59 8.05 0.55
CA ALA A 270 -6.22 8.97 -0.40
C ALA A 270 -7.62 8.51 -0.84
N THR A 271 -7.78 7.20 -1.15
CA THR A 271 -9.07 6.65 -1.56
C THR A 271 -10.05 6.56 -0.40
N ALA A 272 -9.59 6.24 0.81
CA ALA A 272 -10.39 6.25 2.03
C ALA A 272 -10.91 7.66 2.35
N THR A 273 -10.03 8.66 2.33
CA THR A 273 -10.40 10.07 2.54
C THR A 273 -11.43 10.53 1.50
N ALA A 274 -11.17 10.24 0.21
CA ALA A 274 -12.09 10.62 -0.87
C ALA A 274 -13.48 9.98 -0.71
N ALA A 275 -13.55 8.71 -0.29
CA ALA A 275 -14.81 8.02 -0.04
C ALA A 275 -15.59 8.70 1.09
N VAL A 276 -14.95 8.93 2.23
CA VAL A 276 -15.60 9.55 3.39
C VAL A 276 -16.02 10.99 3.09
N ASP A 277 -15.19 11.78 2.40
CA ASP A 277 -15.53 13.15 2.03
C ASP A 277 -16.76 13.22 1.12
N CYS A 278 -16.93 12.24 0.21
CA CYS A 278 -18.16 12.14 -0.60
C CYS A 278 -19.38 11.80 0.25
N LEU A 279 -19.24 10.88 1.22
CA LEU A 279 -20.33 10.50 2.12
C LEU A 279 -20.72 11.65 3.05
N ALA A 280 -19.76 12.35 3.63
CA ALA A 280 -19.98 13.50 4.49
C ALA A 280 -20.68 14.67 3.75
N ALA A 281 -20.36 14.84 2.47
CA ALA A 281 -20.98 15.84 1.62
C ALA A 281 -22.37 15.42 1.09
N GLY A 282 -22.85 14.21 1.39
CA GLY A 282 -24.11 13.67 0.84
C GLY A 282 -24.07 13.38 -0.66
N ARG A 283 -22.87 13.25 -1.25
CA ARG A 283 -22.66 13.04 -2.69
C ARG A 283 -21.84 11.78 -3.00
N PRO A 284 -22.34 10.59 -2.61
CA PRO A 284 -21.64 9.32 -2.83
C PRO A 284 -21.42 9.00 -4.31
N GLU A 285 -22.21 9.58 -5.22
CA GLU A 285 -22.07 9.44 -6.68
C GLU A 285 -20.79 10.09 -7.22
N ASP A 286 -20.21 11.04 -6.53
CA ASP A 286 -18.93 11.68 -6.91
C ASP A 286 -17.71 10.77 -6.67
N TYR A 287 -17.86 9.72 -5.84
CA TYR A 287 -16.72 8.90 -5.45
C TYR A 287 -15.98 8.23 -6.62
N PRO A 288 -16.62 7.65 -7.63
CA PRO A 288 -15.90 7.06 -8.77
C PRO A 288 -14.98 8.06 -9.49
N ALA A 289 -15.41 9.29 -9.65
CA ALA A 289 -14.60 10.35 -10.27
C ALA A 289 -13.43 10.77 -9.36
N ARG A 290 -13.67 10.92 -8.05
CA ARG A 290 -12.61 11.24 -7.08
C ARG A 290 -11.62 10.09 -6.92
N TRP A 291 -12.08 8.84 -6.90
CA TRP A 291 -11.21 7.66 -6.90
C TRP A 291 -10.32 7.62 -8.15
N THR A 292 -10.90 7.86 -9.32
CA THR A 292 -10.14 7.91 -10.58
C THR A 292 -9.05 8.98 -10.53
N ARG A 293 -9.38 10.18 -10.04
CA ARG A 293 -8.41 11.29 -9.88
C ARG A 293 -7.28 10.90 -8.92
N ALA A 294 -7.61 10.33 -7.77
CA ALA A 294 -6.65 9.93 -6.76
C ALA A 294 -5.70 8.82 -7.23
N THR A 295 -6.17 7.89 -8.09
CA THR A 295 -5.40 6.71 -8.50
C THR A 295 -4.77 6.83 -9.89
N ARG A 296 -5.20 7.80 -10.74
CA ARG A 296 -4.80 7.90 -12.15
C ARG A 296 -3.29 7.99 -12.35
N ARG A 297 -2.63 8.90 -11.63
CA ARG A 297 -1.18 9.14 -11.75
C ARG A 297 -0.40 7.86 -11.41
N TYR A 298 -0.68 7.28 -10.25
CA TYR A 298 -0.10 6.01 -9.82
C TYR A 298 -0.30 4.91 -10.87
N ARG A 299 -1.53 4.71 -11.33
CA ARG A 299 -1.86 3.65 -12.29
C ARG A 299 -1.07 3.83 -13.59
N LEU A 300 -0.97 5.03 -14.12
CA LEU A 300 -0.23 5.33 -15.35
C LEU A 300 1.28 5.08 -15.16
N LEU A 301 1.87 5.61 -14.09
CA LEU A 301 3.31 5.44 -13.81
C LEU A 301 3.66 3.98 -13.56
N THR A 302 2.88 3.28 -12.73
CA THR A 302 3.12 1.87 -12.44
C THR A 302 2.94 1.00 -13.68
N GLN A 303 1.94 1.26 -14.52
CA GLN A 303 1.74 0.53 -15.78
C GLN A 303 2.89 0.76 -16.77
N ALA A 304 3.38 2.00 -16.90
CA ALA A 304 4.52 2.30 -17.75
C ALA A 304 5.78 1.58 -17.28
N LEU A 305 6.07 1.61 -15.98
CA LEU A 305 7.22 0.91 -15.39
C LEU A 305 7.10 -0.62 -15.51
N LEU A 306 5.90 -1.18 -15.30
CA LEU A 306 5.64 -2.60 -15.51
C LEU A 306 5.86 -3.00 -16.96
N GLY A 307 5.46 -2.17 -17.92
CA GLY A 307 5.69 -2.42 -19.34
C GLY A 307 7.17 -2.59 -19.70
N VAL A 308 8.06 -1.93 -18.95
CA VAL A 308 9.52 -2.09 -19.04
C VAL A 308 10.01 -3.27 -18.20
N ALA A 309 9.59 -3.34 -16.94
CA ALA A 309 9.99 -4.37 -15.98
C ALA A 309 9.58 -5.80 -16.41
N ASP A 310 8.51 -5.92 -17.16
CA ASP A 310 7.99 -7.21 -17.65
C ASP A 310 8.77 -7.77 -18.85
N ARG A 311 9.63 -6.96 -19.47
CA ARG A 311 10.47 -7.39 -20.60
C ARG A 311 11.90 -7.64 -20.12
N PRO A 312 12.41 -8.90 -20.12
CA PRO A 312 13.72 -9.23 -19.55
C PRO A 312 14.89 -8.40 -20.14
N GLY A 313 14.85 -8.11 -21.44
CA GLY A 313 15.85 -7.26 -22.10
C GLY A 313 15.78 -5.80 -21.65
N ALA A 314 14.57 -5.22 -21.56
CA ALA A 314 14.37 -3.83 -21.15
C ALA A 314 14.65 -3.64 -19.64
N ARG A 315 14.33 -4.63 -18.80
CA ARG A 315 14.63 -4.60 -17.37
C ARG A 315 16.12 -4.37 -17.08
N ARG A 316 17.00 -5.04 -17.84
CA ARG A 316 18.47 -4.85 -17.72
C ARG A 316 18.93 -3.43 -18.05
N LEU A 317 18.13 -2.67 -18.78
CA LEU A 317 18.44 -1.30 -19.20
C LEU A 317 17.89 -0.23 -18.24
N VAL A 318 17.01 -0.58 -17.29
CA VAL A 318 16.36 0.39 -16.39
C VAL A 318 17.39 1.23 -15.64
N VAL A 319 18.35 0.56 -14.97
CA VAL A 319 19.39 1.26 -14.19
C VAL A 319 20.33 2.02 -15.09
N ALA A 320 20.71 1.43 -16.24
CA ALA A 320 21.57 2.11 -17.22
C ALA A 320 20.90 3.36 -17.80
N ALA A 321 19.61 3.31 -18.08
CA ALA A 321 18.83 4.47 -18.54
C ALA A 321 18.72 5.54 -17.45
N ALA A 322 18.39 5.14 -16.21
CA ALA A 322 18.35 6.07 -15.07
C ALA A 322 19.72 6.73 -14.80
N HIS A 323 20.81 5.97 -14.92
CA HIS A 323 22.18 6.47 -14.76
C HIS A 323 22.58 7.46 -15.86
N ARG A 324 22.22 7.18 -17.13
CA ARG A 324 22.52 8.07 -18.28
C ARG A 324 21.65 9.31 -18.33
N ALA A 325 20.42 9.24 -17.83
CA ALA A 325 19.46 10.32 -17.82
C ALA A 325 18.99 10.68 -16.39
N PRO A 326 19.87 11.16 -15.50
CA PRO A 326 19.54 11.40 -14.10
C PRO A 326 18.47 12.47 -13.91
N ALA A 327 18.35 13.43 -14.82
CA ALA A 327 17.30 14.44 -14.79
C ALA A 327 15.92 13.83 -14.99
N LEU A 328 15.77 12.88 -15.94
CA LEU A 328 14.54 12.17 -16.20
C LEU A 328 14.16 11.26 -15.01
N PHE A 329 15.14 10.55 -14.44
CA PHE A 329 14.95 9.72 -13.27
C PHE A 329 14.47 10.55 -12.06
N ARG A 330 15.12 11.71 -11.80
CA ARG A 330 14.66 12.65 -10.77
C ARG A 330 13.25 13.15 -11.01
N THR A 331 12.87 13.42 -12.25
CA THR A 331 11.49 13.84 -12.58
C THR A 331 10.49 12.74 -12.33
N ALA A 332 10.81 11.48 -12.69
CA ALA A 332 9.97 10.33 -12.42
C ALA A 332 9.78 10.10 -10.90
N VAL A 333 10.85 10.18 -10.09
CA VAL A 333 10.76 10.04 -8.63
C VAL A 333 9.97 11.19 -7.99
N ARG A 334 10.13 12.44 -8.49
CA ARG A 334 9.30 13.56 -8.03
C ARG A 334 7.82 13.37 -8.34
N ALA A 335 7.53 12.65 -9.41
CA ALA A 335 6.16 12.28 -9.73
C ALA A 335 5.55 11.28 -8.73
N LEU A 336 6.30 10.70 -7.80
CA LEU A 336 5.83 9.86 -6.68
C LEU A 336 5.66 10.67 -5.37
N GLN A 337 5.98 11.95 -5.34
CA GLN A 337 5.80 12.84 -4.19
C GLN A 337 4.38 13.46 -4.23
#